data_94da5dd4613196c50348032c6eddb750
#
_entry.id   94da5dd4613196c50348032c6eddb750
#
_cell.length_a   1.000
_cell.length_b   1.000
_cell.length_c   1.000
_cell.angle_alpha   90.00
_cell.angle_beta   90.00
_cell.angle_gamma   90.00
#
_symmetry.space_group_name_H-M   'P 1'
#
loop_
_entity.id
_entity.type
_entity.pdbx_description
1 polymer ?
#
loop_
_entity_poly.entity_id
_entity_poly.type
_entity_poly.pdbx_seq_one_letter_code
_entity_poly.pdbx_strand_id
1 'polypeptide(L)'
;QRLHHAYLFTGTRGVGKTTLARILAKALNCEAGVTPTPCGTCSACQEIDSGRFVDLLEVDAATNTRVDEMRQLLENAVYAPTRGRFKVYVIDEVHMLSNSAFNAMLKTLEEPPEHVKFILATTDPQKIPVTVLSRCLQFNLKQMPPASIASHLAHVLQSEEVSYELPALGLIARSAAGSMRDALSLLDQAIAHGAGRVDEAQVRAMLGTVDLDYLYSILKAVHAGNAGELLRLAADMALRSLSFGAALQELAGLLTFIQVAQCAPGSLDDDDPDRARLLELSASFSPEFVQLAYQIVILGRADLQLSPDEYAGFVMTLLRLHSFR
;
A
#
# COMPACT_ATOMS: atom_id res chain seq x y z
N GLN A 1 16.32 -1.66 -31.58
CA GLN A 1 15.54 -2.38 -30.55
C GLN A 1 14.06 -2.32 -30.93
N ARG A 2 13.39 -3.46 -30.92
CA ARG A 2 11.96 -3.54 -31.24
C ARG A 2 11.16 -3.25 -29.97
N LEU A 3 10.64 -2.03 -29.83
CA LEU A 3 9.79 -1.63 -28.69
C LEU A 3 8.39 -2.24 -28.86
N HIS A 4 7.84 -2.80 -27.79
CA HIS A 4 6.46 -3.30 -27.79
C HIS A 4 5.47 -2.14 -27.94
N HIS A 5 4.28 -2.40 -28.48
CA HIS A 5 3.25 -1.37 -28.67
C HIS A 5 2.37 -1.18 -27.43
N ALA A 6 2.23 -2.18 -26.55
CA ALA A 6 1.39 -2.13 -25.37
C ALA A 6 2.07 -2.74 -24.15
N TYR A 7 2.01 -2.04 -23.02
CA TYR A 7 2.54 -2.43 -21.73
C TYR A 7 1.39 -2.45 -20.72
N LEU A 8 1.36 -3.45 -19.86
CA LEU A 8 0.37 -3.54 -18.78
C LEU A 8 1.10 -3.59 -17.43
N PHE A 9 0.90 -2.59 -16.59
CA PHE A 9 1.35 -2.55 -15.21
C PHE A 9 0.24 -3.02 -14.28
N THR A 10 0.49 -4.09 -13.53
CA THR A 10 -0.42 -4.64 -12.53
C THR A 10 0.17 -4.46 -11.14
N GLY A 11 -0.66 -4.40 -10.12
CA GLY A 11 -0.23 -4.27 -8.71
C GLY A 11 -1.20 -3.44 -7.88
N THR A 12 -1.06 -3.51 -6.57
CA THR A 12 -1.92 -2.80 -5.63
C THR A 12 -1.87 -1.28 -5.80
N ARG A 13 -2.82 -0.57 -5.21
CA ARG A 13 -2.86 0.90 -5.24
C ARG A 13 -1.58 1.48 -4.60
N GLY A 14 -1.08 2.58 -5.16
CA GLY A 14 0.02 3.34 -4.57
C GLY A 14 1.44 2.76 -4.76
N VAL A 15 1.61 1.65 -5.52
CA VAL A 15 2.92 1.05 -5.82
C VAL A 15 3.70 1.73 -6.94
N GLY A 16 3.18 2.83 -7.51
CA GLY A 16 3.88 3.63 -8.51
C GLY A 16 3.58 3.27 -9.97
N LYS A 17 2.45 2.58 -10.29
CA LYS A 17 2.07 2.24 -11.67
C LYS A 17 2.06 3.46 -12.60
N THR A 18 1.37 4.52 -12.24
CA THR A 18 1.26 5.76 -13.03
C THR A 18 2.59 6.50 -13.12
N THR A 19 3.40 6.48 -12.04
CA THR A 19 4.75 7.04 -12.03
C THR A 19 5.65 6.33 -13.03
N LEU A 20 5.64 5.00 -13.05
CA LEU A 20 6.39 4.20 -14.03
C LEU A 20 5.89 4.42 -15.45
N ALA A 21 4.58 4.61 -15.64
CA ALA A 21 4.01 4.97 -16.94
C ALA A 21 4.59 6.29 -17.47
N ARG A 22 4.68 7.32 -16.63
CA ARG A 22 5.29 8.60 -17.00
C ARG A 22 6.80 8.49 -17.25
N ILE A 23 7.52 7.70 -16.44
CA ILE A 23 8.96 7.43 -16.68
C ILE A 23 9.15 6.74 -18.03
N LEU A 24 8.32 5.75 -18.36
CA LEU A 24 8.36 5.08 -19.66
C LEU A 24 8.02 6.06 -20.80
N ALA A 25 7.04 6.94 -20.64
CA ALA A 25 6.74 7.99 -21.61
C ALA A 25 7.93 8.94 -21.82
N LYS A 26 8.64 9.34 -20.75
CA LYS A 26 9.90 10.10 -20.84
C LYS A 26 11.00 9.31 -21.57
N ALA A 27 11.16 8.03 -21.24
CA ALA A 27 12.15 7.16 -21.89
C ALA A 27 11.95 7.05 -23.42
N LEU A 28 10.68 7.06 -23.85
CA LEU A 28 10.28 6.99 -25.26
C LEU A 28 10.48 8.33 -26.00
N ASN A 29 10.21 9.46 -25.33
CA ASN A 29 10.11 10.78 -25.94
C ASN A 29 11.26 11.75 -25.57
N CYS A 30 12.22 11.32 -24.73
CA CYS A 30 13.36 12.17 -24.38
C CYS A 30 14.12 12.65 -25.62
N GLU A 31 14.45 13.95 -25.69
CA GLU A 31 15.16 14.52 -26.86
C GLU A 31 16.53 13.89 -27.10
N ALA A 32 17.18 13.35 -26.06
CA ALA A 32 18.43 12.61 -26.18
C ALA A 32 18.29 11.26 -26.93
N GLY A 33 17.08 10.83 -27.23
CA GLY A 33 16.78 9.55 -27.88
C GLY A 33 15.92 8.64 -27.03
N VAL A 34 15.60 7.47 -27.55
CA VAL A 34 14.96 6.40 -26.74
C VAL A 34 16.02 5.84 -25.79
N THR A 35 15.81 6.03 -24.49
CA THR A 35 16.81 5.71 -23.46
C THR A 35 16.15 5.18 -22.20
N PRO A 36 16.77 4.21 -21.49
CA PRO A 36 16.28 3.77 -20.18
C PRO A 36 16.48 4.84 -19.08
N THR A 37 17.33 5.84 -19.33
CA THR A 37 17.64 6.94 -18.40
C THR A 37 17.29 8.29 -19.05
N PRO A 38 16.01 8.72 -19.01
CA PRO A 38 15.62 10.01 -19.57
C PRO A 38 16.30 11.15 -18.81
N CYS A 39 16.72 12.21 -19.55
CA CYS A 39 17.56 13.27 -18.99
C CYS A 39 16.87 14.12 -17.89
N GLY A 40 15.53 14.18 -17.85
CA GLY A 40 14.76 14.98 -16.89
C GLY A 40 14.78 16.50 -17.16
N THR A 41 15.66 17.00 -18.03
CA THR A 41 15.90 18.44 -18.22
C THR A 41 15.42 18.99 -19.58
N CYS A 42 15.23 18.13 -20.60
CA CYS A 42 14.72 18.57 -21.89
C CYS A 42 13.23 18.94 -21.83
N SER A 43 12.75 19.66 -22.84
CA SER A 43 11.38 20.16 -22.88
C SER A 43 10.35 19.02 -22.76
N ALA A 44 10.55 17.92 -23.46
CA ALA A 44 9.67 16.75 -23.41
C ALA A 44 9.62 16.14 -21.99
N CYS A 45 10.75 15.98 -21.32
CA CYS A 45 10.81 15.43 -19.95
C CYS A 45 10.08 16.35 -18.95
N GLN A 46 10.33 17.66 -19.00
CA GLN A 46 9.70 18.65 -18.12
C GLN A 46 8.19 18.76 -18.34
N GLU A 47 7.76 18.73 -19.60
CA GLU A 47 6.34 18.79 -19.95
C GLU A 47 5.61 17.51 -19.52
N ILE A 48 6.23 16.33 -19.62
CA ILE A 48 5.67 15.07 -19.13
C ILE A 48 5.54 15.11 -17.59
N ASP A 49 6.56 15.59 -16.87
CA ASP A 49 6.51 15.71 -15.42
C ASP A 49 5.44 16.70 -14.95
N SER A 50 5.23 17.79 -15.69
CA SER A 50 4.17 18.78 -15.42
C SER A 50 2.78 18.41 -15.98
N GLY A 51 2.64 17.25 -16.65
CA GLY A 51 1.38 16.79 -17.25
C GLY A 51 0.90 17.61 -18.43
N ARG A 52 1.80 18.34 -19.15
CA ARG A 52 1.46 19.24 -20.26
C ARG A 52 1.97 18.77 -21.62
N PHE A 53 2.57 17.61 -21.69
CA PHE A 53 3.11 17.08 -22.95
C PHE A 53 1.95 16.64 -23.87
N VAL A 54 1.85 17.25 -25.05
CA VAL A 54 0.72 17.08 -25.99
C VAL A 54 0.55 15.63 -26.48
N ASP A 55 1.67 14.90 -26.65
CA ASP A 55 1.65 13.53 -27.16
C ASP A 55 1.58 12.48 -26.02
N LEU A 56 1.35 12.90 -24.75
CA LEU A 56 1.03 12.04 -23.63
C LEU A 56 -0.43 12.27 -23.20
N LEU A 57 -1.28 11.28 -23.46
CA LEU A 57 -2.69 11.33 -23.08
C LEU A 57 -2.91 10.40 -21.89
N GLU A 58 -3.18 11.00 -20.73
CA GLU A 58 -3.49 10.26 -19.50
C GLU A 58 -5.02 10.25 -19.29
N VAL A 59 -5.56 9.04 -19.15
CA VAL A 59 -6.99 8.79 -18.93
C VAL A 59 -7.16 7.91 -17.72
N ASP A 60 -7.96 8.34 -16.77
CA ASP A 60 -8.43 7.49 -15.68
C ASP A 60 -9.76 6.85 -16.10
N ALA A 61 -9.75 5.53 -16.27
CA ALA A 61 -10.92 4.79 -16.69
C ALA A 61 -12.03 4.77 -15.62
N ALA A 62 -11.74 5.08 -14.36
CA ALA A 62 -12.74 5.18 -13.31
C ALA A 62 -13.61 6.44 -13.46
N THR A 63 -13.04 7.52 -13.99
CA THR A 63 -13.75 8.80 -14.24
C THR A 63 -14.28 8.92 -15.66
N ASN A 64 -13.62 8.27 -16.64
CA ASN A 64 -13.91 8.31 -18.06
C ASN A 64 -14.42 6.95 -18.57
N THR A 65 -15.56 6.50 -18.08
CA THR A 65 -16.17 5.22 -18.47
C THR A 65 -16.90 5.22 -19.80
N ARG A 66 -17.08 6.39 -20.42
CA ARG A 66 -17.89 6.54 -21.63
C ARG A 66 -17.18 6.00 -22.86
N VAL A 67 -17.87 5.12 -23.57
CA VAL A 67 -17.40 4.46 -24.81
C VAL A 67 -17.01 5.48 -25.88
N ASP A 68 -17.76 6.56 -25.97
CA ASP A 68 -17.57 7.59 -27.01
C ASP A 68 -16.26 8.37 -26.80
N GLU A 69 -15.90 8.68 -25.55
CA GLU A 69 -14.64 9.34 -25.23
C GLU A 69 -13.44 8.45 -25.56
N MET A 70 -13.51 7.17 -25.20
CA MET A 70 -12.47 6.21 -25.56
C MET A 70 -12.36 6.02 -27.07
N ARG A 71 -13.50 5.99 -27.80
CA ARG A 71 -13.51 5.88 -29.24
C ARG A 71 -12.87 7.10 -29.91
N GLN A 72 -13.21 8.32 -29.49
CA GLN A 72 -12.59 9.54 -29.99
C GLN A 72 -11.08 9.58 -29.74
N LEU A 73 -10.66 9.12 -28.55
CA LEU A 73 -9.26 9.03 -28.18
C LEU A 73 -8.50 8.06 -29.11
N LEU A 74 -9.09 6.92 -29.43
CA LEU A 74 -8.51 5.93 -30.34
C LEU A 74 -8.54 6.35 -31.80
N GLU A 75 -9.56 7.08 -32.26
CA GLU A 75 -9.62 7.70 -33.58
C GLU A 75 -8.47 8.70 -33.78
N ASN A 76 -8.10 9.42 -32.73
CA ASN A 76 -6.96 10.31 -32.74
C ASN A 76 -5.59 9.59 -32.74
N ALA A 77 -5.57 8.28 -32.46
CA ALA A 77 -4.34 7.50 -32.47
C ALA A 77 -3.75 7.28 -33.88
N VAL A 78 -4.58 7.40 -34.90
CA VAL A 78 -4.16 7.26 -36.32
C VAL A 78 -3.21 8.40 -36.74
N TYR A 79 -3.37 9.58 -36.14
CA TYR A 79 -2.56 10.74 -36.49
C TYR A 79 -1.18 10.71 -35.85
N ALA A 80 -0.15 11.13 -36.60
CA ALA A 80 1.22 11.23 -36.11
C ALA A 80 1.35 12.10 -34.86
N PRO A 81 2.35 11.87 -34.02
CA PRO A 81 2.63 12.73 -32.88
C PRO A 81 2.97 14.17 -33.32
N THR A 82 2.62 15.14 -32.50
CA THR A 82 2.81 16.55 -32.80
C THR A 82 4.25 17.00 -32.53
N ARG A 83 4.84 16.55 -31.45
CA ARG A 83 6.21 16.95 -31.01
C ARG A 83 7.08 15.74 -30.64
N GLY A 84 6.48 14.71 -30.06
CA GLY A 84 7.17 13.53 -29.61
C GLY A 84 7.57 12.58 -30.74
N ARG A 85 8.39 11.57 -30.41
CA ARG A 85 8.61 10.40 -31.30
C ARG A 85 7.44 9.46 -31.27
N PHE A 86 6.82 9.32 -30.12
CA PHE A 86 5.70 8.43 -29.87
C PHE A 86 4.53 9.17 -29.22
N LYS A 87 3.33 8.83 -29.65
CA LYS A 87 2.09 9.21 -29.00
C LYS A 87 1.78 8.16 -27.96
N VAL A 88 1.79 8.55 -26.69
CA VAL A 88 1.67 7.61 -25.56
C VAL A 88 0.31 7.78 -24.90
N TYR A 89 -0.42 6.69 -24.79
CA TYR A 89 -1.70 6.60 -24.11
C TYR A 89 -1.50 5.87 -22.77
N VAL A 90 -1.67 6.57 -21.67
CA VAL A 90 -1.69 6.00 -20.32
C VAL A 90 -3.14 5.87 -19.89
N ILE A 91 -3.60 4.64 -19.68
CA ILE A 91 -4.95 4.34 -19.23
C ILE A 91 -4.84 3.71 -17.83
N ASP A 92 -5.18 4.51 -16.81
CA ASP A 92 -5.17 4.06 -15.41
C ASP A 92 -6.50 3.39 -15.06
N GLU A 93 -6.44 2.43 -14.15
CA GLU A 93 -7.56 1.57 -13.71
C GLU A 93 -8.35 0.98 -14.91
N VAL A 94 -7.61 0.51 -15.92
CA VAL A 94 -8.17 0.04 -17.20
C VAL A 94 -9.28 -1.02 -17.04
N HIS A 95 -9.30 -1.76 -15.92
CA HIS A 95 -10.35 -2.73 -15.62
C HIS A 95 -11.75 -2.10 -15.42
N MET A 96 -11.82 -0.78 -15.26
CA MET A 96 -13.08 -0.04 -15.16
C MET A 96 -13.72 0.29 -16.51
N LEU A 97 -13.00 0.03 -17.62
CA LEU A 97 -13.56 0.22 -18.96
C LEU A 97 -14.71 -0.74 -19.23
N SER A 98 -15.71 -0.26 -19.97
CA SER A 98 -16.80 -1.11 -20.47
C SER A 98 -16.30 -2.11 -21.52
N ASN A 99 -17.02 -3.22 -21.72
CA ASN A 99 -16.71 -4.20 -22.75
C ASN A 99 -16.64 -3.59 -24.16
N SER A 100 -17.48 -2.59 -24.44
CA SER A 100 -17.47 -1.88 -25.72
C SER A 100 -16.24 -0.98 -25.89
N ALA A 101 -15.72 -0.38 -24.82
CA ALA A 101 -14.47 0.37 -24.85
C ALA A 101 -13.26 -0.57 -25.05
N PHE A 102 -13.24 -1.72 -24.38
CA PHE A 102 -12.22 -2.75 -24.66
C PHE A 102 -12.22 -3.21 -26.10
N ASN A 103 -13.41 -3.48 -26.68
CA ASN A 103 -13.54 -3.90 -28.07
C ASN A 103 -13.07 -2.81 -29.05
N ALA A 104 -13.30 -1.53 -28.75
CA ALA A 104 -12.75 -0.45 -29.55
C ALA A 104 -11.22 -0.40 -29.50
N MET A 105 -10.63 -0.60 -28.31
CA MET A 105 -9.18 -0.62 -28.11
C MET A 105 -8.50 -1.84 -28.77
N LEU A 106 -9.18 -2.99 -28.81
CA LEU A 106 -8.64 -4.21 -29.42
C LEU A 106 -8.23 -4.02 -30.88
N LYS A 107 -9.00 -3.25 -31.67
CA LYS A 107 -8.65 -2.97 -33.07
C LYS A 107 -7.29 -2.29 -33.21
N THR A 108 -7.03 -1.31 -32.36
CA THR A 108 -5.75 -0.57 -32.35
C THR A 108 -4.60 -1.40 -31.75
N LEU A 109 -4.91 -2.33 -30.81
CA LEU A 109 -3.92 -3.24 -30.24
C LEU A 109 -3.53 -4.37 -31.22
N GLU A 110 -4.41 -4.73 -32.15
CA GLU A 110 -4.15 -5.76 -33.19
C GLU A 110 -3.30 -5.20 -34.33
N GLU A 111 -3.61 -3.99 -34.77
CA GLU A 111 -2.89 -3.28 -35.83
C GLU A 111 -2.41 -1.91 -35.32
N PRO A 112 -1.42 -1.89 -34.41
CA PRO A 112 -0.98 -0.65 -33.78
C PRO A 112 -0.16 0.19 -34.78
N PRO A 113 -0.46 1.49 -34.92
CA PRO A 113 0.44 2.39 -35.63
C PRO A 113 1.83 2.41 -34.96
N GLU A 114 2.89 2.46 -35.73
CA GLU A 114 4.29 2.37 -35.21
C GLU A 114 4.60 3.44 -34.17
N HIS A 115 4.01 4.61 -34.33
CA HIS A 115 4.21 5.78 -33.46
C HIS A 115 3.35 5.75 -32.19
N VAL A 116 2.45 4.78 -32.02
CA VAL A 116 1.56 4.68 -30.85
C VAL A 116 2.10 3.69 -29.83
N LYS A 117 2.04 4.09 -28.55
CA LYS A 117 2.36 3.22 -27.42
C LYS A 117 1.26 3.30 -26.37
N PHE A 118 0.77 2.14 -25.94
CA PHE A 118 -0.21 2.01 -24.86
C PHE A 118 0.49 1.61 -23.58
N ILE A 119 0.15 2.28 -22.48
CA ILE A 119 0.56 1.93 -21.12
C ILE A 119 -0.72 1.78 -20.30
N LEU A 120 -1.09 0.56 -20.03
CA LEU A 120 -2.28 0.21 -19.27
C LEU A 120 -1.87 -0.03 -17.82
N ALA A 121 -2.64 0.48 -16.85
CA ALA A 121 -2.43 0.24 -15.44
C ALA A 121 -3.71 -0.30 -14.79
N THR A 122 -3.57 -1.26 -13.88
CA THR A 122 -4.71 -1.84 -13.17
C THR A 122 -4.34 -2.35 -11.79
N THR A 123 -5.29 -2.25 -10.88
CA THR A 123 -5.24 -2.93 -9.57
C THR A 123 -5.85 -4.34 -9.63
N ASP A 124 -6.69 -4.64 -10.64
CA ASP A 124 -7.38 -5.92 -10.78
C ASP A 124 -7.18 -6.50 -12.21
N PRO A 125 -6.11 -7.28 -12.42
CA PRO A 125 -5.85 -7.87 -13.73
C PRO A 125 -6.86 -8.96 -14.14
N GLN A 126 -7.61 -9.53 -13.18
CA GLN A 126 -8.56 -10.60 -13.46
C GLN A 126 -9.79 -10.09 -14.23
N LYS A 127 -10.11 -8.81 -14.11
CA LYS A 127 -11.21 -8.18 -14.84
C LYS A 127 -10.87 -7.77 -16.26
N ILE A 128 -9.61 -7.90 -16.68
CA ILE A 128 -9.19 -7.55 -18.04
C ILE A 128 -9.43 -8.74 -18.99
N PRO A 129 -10.05 -8.52 -20.17
CA PRO A 129 -10.24 -9.58 -21.15
C PRO A 129 -8.91 -10.22 -21.59
N VAL A 130 -8.89 -11.54 -21.68
CA VAL A 130 -7.70 -12.32 -22.11
C VAL A 130 -7.19 -11.87 -23.49
N THR A 131 -8.09 -11.42 -24.35
CA THR A 131 -7.77 -10.86 -25.68
C THR A 131 -6.89 -9.60 -25.61
N VAL A 132 -7.05 -8.77 -24.58
CA VAL A 132 -6.18 -7.61 -24.28
C VAL A 132 -4.87 -8.07 -23.65
N LEU A 133 -4.96 -8.94 -22.62
CA LEU A 133 -3.78 -9.46 -21.92
C LEU A 133 -2.77 -10.10 -22.85
N SER A 134 -3.23 -10.87 -23.85
CA SER A 134 -2.37 -11.56 -24.82
C SER A 134 -1.60 -10.63 -25.76
N ARG A 135 -2.01 -9.36 -25.84
CA ARG A 135 -1.39 -8.33 -26.69
C ARG A 135 -0.53 -7.33 -25.94
N CYS A 136 -0.44 -7.47 -24.61
CA CYS A 136 0.31 -6.59 -23.75
C CYS A 136 1.54 -7.29 -23.16
N LEU A 137 2.63 -6.56 -23.05
CA LEU A 137 3.76 -6.97 -22.22
C LEU A 137 3.43 -6.65 -20.75
N GLN A 138 3.31 -7.69 -19.91
CA GLN A 138 2.80 -7.57 -18.55
C GLN A 138 3.93 -7.44 -17.54
N PHE A 139 3.79 -6.48 -16.60
CA PHE A 139 4.69 -6.25 -15.48
C PHE A 139 3.89 -6.20 -14.18
N ASN A 140 4.17 -7.13 -13.29
CA ASN A 140 3.56 -7.16 -11.97
C ASN A 140 4.44 -6.41 -10.96
N LEU A 141 3.94 -5.27 -10.47
CA LEU A 141 4.61 -4.46 -9.47
C LEU A 141 4.26 -4.98 -8.07
N LYS A 142 5.30 -5.29 -7.31
CA LYS A 142 5.15 -5.76 -5.93
C LYS A 142 4.92 -4.59 -4.97
N GLN A 143 4.30 -4.89 -3.84
CA GLN A 143 4.25 -3.96 -2.71
C GLN A 143 5.66 -3.62 -2.24
N MET A 144 5.85 -2.37 -1.81
CA MET A 144 7.14 -1.93 -1.30
C MET A 144 7.37 -2.48 0.11
N PRO A 145 8.56 -3.03 0.39
CA PRO A 145 8.92 -3.40 1.75
C PRO A 145 8.89 -2.17 2.69
N PRO A 146 8.45 -2.32 3.95
CA PRO A 146 8.41 -1.21 4.91
C PRO A 146 9.76 -0.50 5.08
N ALA A 147 10.87 -1.23 5.06
CA ALA A 147 12.21 -0.65 5.14
C ALA A 147 12.51 0.30 3.96
N SER A 148 12.10 -0.07 2.74
CA SER A 148 12.27 0.78 1.55
C SER A 148 11.40 2.03 1.62
N ILE A 149 10.18 1.91 2.15
CA ILE A 149 9.29 3.06 2.37
C ILE A 149 9.92 3.99 3.41
N ALA A 150 10.33 3.49 4.58
CA ALA A 150 10.95 4.30 5.63
C ALA A 150 12.20 5.04 5.14
N SER A 151 13.06 4.36 4.37
CA SER A 151 14.24 4.98 3.76
C SER A 151 13.88 6.12 2.79
N HIS A 152 12.84 5.94 1.98
CA HIS A 152 12.38 7.00 1.06
C HIS A 152 11.77 8.18 1.82
N LEU A 153 10.95 7.93 2.85
CA LEU A 153 10.41 8.99 3.72
C LEU A 153 11.52 9.80 4.40
N ALA A 154 12.56 9.12 4.89
CA ALA A 154 13.73 9.78 5.47
C ALA A 154 14.43 10.71 4.45
N HIS A 155 14.60 10.24 3.20
CA HIS A 155 15.18 11.05 2.12
C HIS A 155 14.33 12.29 1.81
N VAL A 156 13.00 12.15 1.76
CA VAL A 156 12.08 13.28 1.55
C VAL A 156 12.21 14.31 2.68
N LEU A 157 12.15 13.87 3.95
CA LEU A 157 12.25 14.75 5.11
C LEU A 157 13.60 15.46 5.21
N GLN A 158 14.69 14.79 4.83
CA GLN A 158 16.01 15.42 4.72
C GLN A 158 16.04 16.52 3.67
N SER A 159 15.39 16.31 2.53
CA SER A 159 15.32 17.31 1.44
C SER A 159 14.43 18.50 1.80
N GLU A 160 13.43 18.29 2.66
CA GLU A 160 12.50 19.31 3.16
C GLU A 160 12.99 19.98 4.48
N GLU A 161 14.16 19.57 4.99
CA GLU A 161 14.74 20.04 6.27
C GLU A 161 13.84 19.84 7.48
N VAL A 162 12.99 18.79 7.47
CA VAL A 162 12.09 18.43 8.56
C VAL A 162 12.76 17.44 9.50
N SER A 163 12.74 17.74 10.81
CA SER A 163 13.27 16.83 11.83
C SER A 163 12.35 15.64 12.07
N TYR A 164 12.94 14.44 12.21
CA TYR A 164 12.17 13.20 12.39
C TYR A 164 12.89 12.20 13.29
N GLU A 165 12.13 11.25 13.82
CA GLU A 165 12.60 10.07 14.53
C GLU A 165 12.45 8.84 13.63
N LEU A 166 13.46 7.96 13.55
CA LEU A 166 13.41 6.74 12.73
C LEU A 166 12.25 5.81 13.11
N PRO A 167 11.93 5.60 14.42
CA PRO A 167 10.78 4.78 14.80
C PRO A 167 9.44 5.31 14.26
N ALA A 168 9.26 6.64 14.20
CA ALA A 168 8.08 7.27 13.61
C ALA A 168 7.89 6.86 12.13
N LEU A 169 8.98 6.88 11.36
CA LEU A 169 8.95 6.47 9.95
C LEU A 169 8.63 4.97 9.79
N GLY A 170 9.11 4.15 10.71
CA GLY A 170 8.76 2.73 10.77
C GLY A 170 7.27 2.49 10.99
N LEU A 171 6.63 3.30 11.86
CA LEU A 171 5.18 3.24 12.08
C LEU A 171 4.39 3.63 10.83
N ILE A 172 4.75 4.74 10.19
CA ILE A 172 4.13 5.20 8.93
C ILE A 172 4.29 4.14 7.84
N ALA A 173 5.49 3.58 7.66
CA ALA A 173 5.78 2.60 6.64
C ALA A 173 4.97 1.30 6.80
N ARG A 174 4.79 0.83 8.05
CA ARG A 174 3.92 -0.33 8.35
C ARG A 174 2.45 -0.02 8.06
N SER A 175 1.96 1.14 8.50
CA SER A 175 0.57 1.56 8.30
C SER A 175 0.21 1.76 6.83
N ALA A 176 1.18 2.12 5.99
CA ALA A 176 1.01 2.30 4.55
C ALA A 176 0.84 0.99 3.77
N ALA A 177 1.05 -0.19 4.39
CA ALA A 177 0.82 -1.52 3.81
C ALA A 177 1.39 -1.70 2.39
N GLY A 178 2.62 -1.19 2.15
CA GLY A 178 3.32 -1.30 0.87
C GLY A 178 2.96 -0.25 -0.19
N SER A 179 2.11 0.72 0.15
CA SER A 179 1.71 1.84 -0.72
C SER A 179 2.55 3.08 -0.41
N MET A 180 3.37 3.54 -1.36
CA MET A 180 4.13 4.78 -1.21
C MET A 180 3.22 6.03 -1.19
N ARG A 181 2.12 6.01 -1.95
CA ARG A 181 1.15 7.13 -1.94
C ARG A 181 0.55 7.32 -0.54
N ASP A 182 0.13 6.22 0.09
CA ASP A 182 -0.48 6.29 1.42
C ASP A 182 0.58 6.63 2.48
N ALA A 183 1.82 6.15 2.33
CA ALA A 183 2.94 6.53 3.17
C ALA A 183 3.23 8.05 3.13
N LEU A 184 3.28 8.64 1.94
CA LEU A 184 3.49 10.08 1.79
C LEU A 184 2.31 10.89 2.34
N SER A 185 1.07 10.42 2.13
CA SER A 185 -0.13 11.07 2.69
C SER A 185 -0.15 11.02 4.22
N LEU A 186 0.27 9.89 4.82
CA LEU A 186 0.43 9.75 6.27
C LEU A 186 1.58 10.63 6.80
N LEU A 187 2.66 10.77 6.02
CA LEU A 187 3.77 11.65 6.36
C LEU A 187 3.33 13.12 6.42
N ASP A 188 2.60 13.60 5.42
CA ASP A 188 2.05 14.96 5.39
C ASP A 188 1.15 15.23 6.61
N GLN A 189 0.30 14.25 6.96
CA GLN A 189 -0.52 14.34 8.18
C GLN A 189 0.34 14.37 9.45
N ALA A 190 1.41 13.58 9.50
CA ALA A 190 2.31 13.54 10.66
C ALA A 190 3.06 14.87 10.82
N ILE A 191 3.53 15.49 9.75
CA ILE A 191 4.17 16.81 9.76
C ILE A 191 3.18 17.88 10.27
N ALA A 192 1.95 17.85 9.78
CA ALA A 192 0.90 18.80 10.19
C ALA A 192 0.53 18.62 11.66
N HIS A 193 0.36 17.37 12.12
CA HIS A 193 0.02 17.04 13.51
C HIS A 193 1.17 17.39 14.47
N GLY A 194 2.41 17.18 14.03
CA GLY A 194 3.64 17.42 14.81
C GLY A 194 4.18 18.85 14.74
N ALA A 195 3.41 19.81 14.20
CA ALA A 195 3.83 21.21 14.05
C ALA A 195 5.20 21.35 13.34
N GLY A 196 5.43 20.58 12.29
CA GLY A 196 6.66 20.60 11.51
C GLY A 196 7.74 19.61 11.97
N ARG A 197 7.40 18.66 12.84
CA ARG A 197 8.28 17.57 13.30
C ARG A 197 7.56 16.22 13.18
N VAL A 198 8.33 15.15 13.04
CA VAL A 198 7.79 13.80 12.95
C VAL A 198 8.34 12.97 14.11
N ASP A 199 7.72 13.13 15.29
CA ASP A 199 8.08 12.43 16.52
C ASP A 199 7.23 11.15 16.67
N GLU A 200 7.80 10.08 17.23
CA GLU A 200 7.13 8.77 17.35
C GLU A 200 5.82 8.86 18.15
N ALA A 201 5.82 9.56 19.28
CA ALA A 201 4.64 9.67 20.14
C ALA A 201 3.46 10.34 19.42
N GLN A 202 3.72 11.37 18.62
CA GLN A 202 2.70 12.08 17.86
C GLN A 202 2.18 11.25 16.69
N VAL A 203 3.05 10.51 15.99
CA VAL A 203 2.66 9.60 14.91
C VAL A 203 1.81 8.46 15.48
N ARG A 204 2.16 7.89 16.64
CA ARG A 204 1.31 6.90 17.32
C ARG A 204 -0.09 7.44 17.62
N ALA A 205 -0.16 8.63 18.20
CA ALA A 205 -1.43 9.27 18.52
C ALA A 205 -2.27 9.53 17.27
N MET A 206 -1.64 10.02 16.20
CA MET A 206 -2.30 10.28 14.91
C MET A 206 -2.83 9.01 14.25
N LEU A 207 -2.04 7.93 14.25
CA LEU A 207 -2.42 6.65 13.65
C LEU A 207 -3.43 5.88 14.51
N GLY A 208 -3.62 6.28 15.77
CA GLY A 208 -4.42 5.53 16.74
C GLY A 208 -3.85 4.14 17.04
N THR A 209 -2.55 3.94 16.81
CA THR A 209 -1.88 2.68 17.09
C THR A 209 -1.74 2.51 18.61
N VAL A 210 -2.06 1.32 19.08
CA VAL A 210 -1.95 0.98 20.49
C VAL A 210 -0.48 0.71 20.81
N ASP A 211 -0.02 1.20 21.96
CA ASP A 211 1.34 0.91 22.42
C ASP A 211 1.50 -0.59 22.62
N LEU A 212 2.59 -1.14 22.12
CA LEU A 212 2.93 -2.57 22.26
C LEU A 212 2.93 -2.99 23.74
N ASP A 213 3.27 -2.09 24.67
CA ASP A 213 3.23 -2.37 26.11
C ASP A 213 1.84 -2.76 26.63
N TYR A 214 0.77 -2.20 26.06
CA TYR A 214 -0.59 -2.66 26.39
C TYR A 214 -0.81 -4.10 25.91
N LEU A 215 -0.33 -4.44 24.72
CA LEU A 215 -0.52 -5.77 24.14
C LEU A 215 0.28 -6.83 24.91
N TYR A 216 1.53 -6.50 25.26
CA TYR A 216 2.34 -7.35 26.12
C TYR A 216 1.68 -7.53 27.51
N SER A 217 1.12 -6.47 28.08
CA SER A 217 0.41 -6.53 29.37
C SER A 217 -0.86 -7.38 29.29
N ILE A 218 -1.61 -7.29 28.18
CA ILE A 218 -2.77 -8.14 27.93
C ILE A 218 -2.35 -9.61 27.88
N LEU A 219 -1.33 -9.97 27.11
CA LEU A 219 -0.87 -11.36 27.00
C LEU A 219 -0.32 -11.89 28.33
N LYS A 220 0.43 -11.08 29.07
CA LYS A 220 0.89 -11.43 30.45
C LYS A 220 -0.30 -11.67 31.40
N ALA A 221 -1.34 -10.83 31.35
CA ALA A 221 -2.54 -11.00 32.15
C ALA A 221 -3.33 -12.25 31.74
N VAL A 222 -3.40 -12.57 30.45
CA VAL A 222 -3.97 -13.84 29.94
C VAL A 222 -3.18 -15.01 30.50
N HIS A 223 -1.85 -15.02 30.37
CA HIS A 223 -1.00 -16.09 30.86
C HIS A 223 -1.17 -16.31 32.37
N ALA A 224 -1.18 -15.21 33.15
CA ALA A 224 -1.37 -15.26 34.61
C ALA A 224 -2.79 -15.62 35.05
N GLY A 225 -3.76 -15.66 34.14
CA GLY A 225 -5.15 -15.89 34.47
C GLY A 225 -5.82 -14.80 35.26
N ASN A 226 -5.38 -13.56 35.06
CA ASN A 226 -5.87 -12.40 35.80
C ASN A 226 -6.93 -11.63 34.99
N ALA A 227 -8.20 -12.06 35.08
CA ALA A 227 -9.33 -11.38 34.43
C ALA A 227 -9.51 -9.93 34.93
N GLY A 228 -9.23 -9.67 36.20
CA GLY A 228 -9.33 -8.31 36.75
C GLY A 228 -8.38 -7.34 36.07
N GLU A 229 -7.13 -7.76 35.82
CA GLU A 229 -6.14 -6.96 35.11
C GLU A 229 -6.54 -6.72 33.64
N LEU A 230 -7.11 -7.72 32.95
CA LEU A 230 -7.64 -7.55 31.60
C LEU A 230 -8.72 -6.48 31.53
N LEU A 231 -9.65 -6.50 32.46
CA LEU A 231 -10.72 -5.48 32.55
C LEU A 231 -10.16 -4.10 32.86
N ARG A 232 -9.15 -4.01 33.75
CA ARG A 232 -8.47 -2.76 34.06
C ARG A 232 -7.77 -2.17 32.85
N LEU A 233 -7.05 -3.00 32.09
CA LEU A 233 -6.37 -2.59 30.86
C LEU A 233 -7.38 -2.10 29.81
N ALA A 234 -8.49 -2.83 29.62
CA ALA A 234 -9.55 -2.40 28.70
C ALA A 234 -10.16 -1.06 29.10
N ALA A 235 -10.41 -0.83 30.41
CA ALA A 235 -10.92 0.44 30.89
C ALA A 235 -9.93 1.60 30.72
N ASP A 236 -8.63 1.38 30.96
CA ASP A 236 -7.59 2.39 30.71
C ASP A 236 -7.48 2.76 29.23
N MET A 237 -7.56 1.78 28.35
CA MET A 237 -7.60 2.00 26.89
C MET A 237 -8.82 2.83 26.48
N ALA A 238 -10.00 2.56 27.06
CA ALA A 238 -11.22 3.35 26.83
C ALA A 238 -11.06 4.80 27.27
N LEU A 239 -10.52 5.03 28.47
CA LEU A 239 -10.26 6.37 29.01
C LEU A 239 -9.31 7.19 28.13
N ARG A 240 -8.36 6.52 27.46
CA ARG A 240 -7.41 7.16 26.55
C ARG A 240 -7.93 7.22 25.09
N SER A 241 -9.17 6.82 24.85
CA SER A 241 -9.78 6.79 23.51
C SER A 241 -8.94 6.01 22.48
N LEU A 242 -8.27 4.93 22.91
CA LEU A 242 -7.51 4.06 22.01
C LEU A 242 -8.46 3.20 21.19
N SER A 243 -8.11 2.94 19.92
CA SER A 243 -8.91 2.10 19.02
C SER A 243 -8.85 0.63 19.42
N PHE A 244 -9.96 0.03 19.80
CA PHE A 244 -10.07 -1.40 20.11
C PHE A 244 -9.84 -2.26 18.87
N GLY A 245 -10.31 -1.80 17.71
CA GLY A 245 -10.07 -2.49 16.44
C GLY A 245 -8.58 -2.54 16.06
N ALA A 246 -7.84 -1.43 16.29
CA ALA A 246 -6.40 -1.39 16.11
C ALA A 246 -5.68 -2.29 17.13
N ALA A 247 -6.11 -2.28 18.41
CA ALA A 247 -5.54 -3.15 19.43
C ALA A 247 -5.65 -4.63 19.08
N LEU A 248 -6.81 -5.09 18.60
CA LEU A 248 -7.01 -6.47 18.17
C LEU A 248 -6.19 -6.80 16.93
N GLN A 249 -6.04 -5.86 16.00
CA GLN A 249 -5.19 -6.05 14.81
C GLN A 249 -3.72 -6.25 15.19
N GLU A 250 -3.18 -5.36 16.03
CA GLU A 250 -1.81 -5.44 16.51
C GLU A 250 -1.58 -6.70 17.36
N LEU A 251 -2.58 -7.07 18.20
CA LEU A 251 -2.52 -8.31 19.00
C LEU A 251 -2.47 -9.55 18.10
N ALA A 252 -3.21 -9.59 17.00
CA ALA A 252 -3.12 -10.68 16.02
C ALA A 252 -1.73 -10.72 15.37
N GLY A 253 -1.15 -9.58 15.04
CA GLY A 253 0.23 -9.47 14.55
C GLY A 253 1.23 -10.02 15.56
N LEU A 254 1.14 -9.63 16.83
CA LEU A 254 2.01 -10.09 17.90
C LEU A 254 1.89 -11.62 18.11
N LEU A 255 0.68 -12.19 18.09
CA LEU A 255 0.47 -13.64 18.16
C LEU A 255 1.10 -14.38 16.97
N THR A 256 1.09 -13.78 15.78
CA THR A 256 1.77 -14.32 14.60
C THR A 256 3.29 -14.38 14.84
N PHE A 257 3.88 -13.29 15.35
CA PHE A 257 5.32 -13.29 15.68
C PHE A 257 5.68 -14.29 16.77
N ILE A 258 4.84 -14.44 17.81
CA ILE A 258 5.01 -15.47 18.84
C ILE A 258 5.00 -16.88 18.21
N GLN A 259 4.08 -17.18 17.30
CA GLN A 259 4.04 -18.48 16.63
C GLN A 259 5.26 -18.70 15.74
N VAL A 260 5.71 -17.68 15.02
CA VAL A 260 6.95 -17.75 14.22
C VAL A 260 8.16 -18.01 15.13
N ALA A 261 8.23 -17.33 16.27
CA ALA A 261 9.29 -17.55 17.26
C ALA A 261 9.32 -19.00 17.80
N GLN A 262 8.15 -19.62 17.98
CA GLN A 262 8.02 -21.01 18.41
C GLN A 262 8.45 -22.00 17.31
N CYS A 263 8.04 -21.75 16.06
CA CYS A 263 8.29 -22.69 14.95
C CYS A 263 9.67 -22.50 14.30
N ALA A 264 10.13 -21.26 14.20
CA ALA A 264 11.35 -20.88 13.48
C ALA A 264 12.09 -19.71 14.17
N PRO A 265 12.66 -19.91 15.35
CA PRO A 265 13.26 -18.82 16.14
C PRO A 265 14.41 -18.10 15.42
N GLY A 266 15.07 -18.77 14.48
CA GLY A 266 16.13 -18.19 13.64
C GLY A 266 15.64 -17.27 12.51
N SER A 267 14.33 -17.13 12.30
CA SER A 267 13.77 -16.21 11.30
C SER A 267 13.42 -14.83 11.86
N LEU A 268 13.56 -14.64 13.18
CA LEU A 268 13.39 -13.34 13.81
C LEU A 268 14.60 -12.46 13.54
N ASP A 269 14.34 -11.18 13.30
CA ASP A 269 15.40 -10.19 13.11
C ASP A 269 16.20 -10.05 14.42
N ASP A 270 17.53 -10.19 14.30
CA ASP A 270 18.42 -10.10 15.46
C ASP A 270 18.51 -8.68 16.05
N ASP A 271 18.19 -7.68 15.24
CA ASP A 271 18.23 -6.26 15.61
C ASP A 271 16.86 -5.74 16.15
N ASP A 272 15.84 -6.59 16.27
CA ASP A 272 14.54 -6.18 16.81
C ASP A 272 14.65 -5.92 18.34
N PRO A 273 14.37 -4.68 18.82
CA PRO A 273 14.43 -4.33 20.23
C PRO A 273 13.46 -5.13 21.11
N ASP A 274 12.35 -5.61 20.56
CA ASP A 274 11.34 -6.40 21.28
C ASP A 274 11.58 -7.90 21.22
N ARG A 275 12.65 -8.36 20.55
CA ARG A 275 12.98 -9.79 20.36
C ARG A 275 13.04 -10.57 21.68
N ALA A 276 13.67 -10.01 22.71
CA ALA A 276 13.79 -10.67 24.02
C ALA A 276 12.41 -10.88 24.69
N ARG A 277 11.54 -9.87 24.63
CA ARG A 277 10.16 -9.92 25.16
C ARG A 277 9.31 -10.92 24.40
N LEU A 278 9.49 -10.97 23.08
CA LEU A 278 8.78 -11.88 22.19
C LEU A 278 9.17 -13.35 22.48
N LEU A 279 10.45 -13.63 22.67
CA LEU A 279 10.94 -14.96 23.03
C LEU A 279 10.44 -15.40 24.43
N GLU A 280 10.39 -14.50 25.41
CA GLU A 280 9.80 -14.75 26.73
C GLU A 280 8.32 -15.18 26.62
N LEU A 281 7.52 -14.43 25.84
CA LEU A 281 6.12 -14.77 25.61
C LEU A 281 5.97 -16.07 24.82
N SER A 282 6.82 -16.32 23.83
CA SER A 282 6.76 -17.54 23.02
C SER A 282 6.99 -18.81 23.87
N ALA A 283 7.81 -18.70 24.91
CA ALA A 283 8.03 -19.78 25.88
C ALA A 283 6.89 -19.94 26.88
N SER A 284 6.06 -18.91 27.09
CA SER A 284 4.99 -18.87 28.09
C SER A 284 3.68 -19.53 27.62
N PHE A 285 3.48 -19.65 26.29
CA PHE A 285 2.24 -20.19 25.72
C PHE A 285 2.49 -21.48 24.95
N SER A 286 1.50 -22.39 24.94
CA SER A 286 1.54 -23.55 24.05
C SER A 286 1.23 -23.11 22.60
N PRO A 287 1.82 -23.78 21.58
CA PRO A 287 1.53 -23.48 20.18
C PRO A 287 0.03 -23.58 19.83
N GLU A 288 -0.69 -24.53 20.44
CA GLU A 288 -2.13 -24.72 20.26
C GLU A 288 -2.90 -23.52 20.77
N PHE A 289 -2.54 -23.01 21.95
CA PHE A 289 -3.17 -21.81 22.49
C PHE A 289 -2.93 -20.60 21.61
N VAL A 290 -1.70 -20.39 21.11
CA VAL A 290 -1.38 -19.26 20.24
C VAL A 290 -2.24 -19.26 18.97
N GLN A 291 -2.47 -20.43 18.35
CA GLN A 291 -3.36 -20.58 17.20
C GLN A 291 -4.81 -20.25 17.54
N LEU A 292 -5.30 -20.77 18.68
CA LEU A 292 -6.65 -20.49 19.16
C LEU A 292 -6.82 -19.01 19.51
N ALA A 293 -5.84 -18.41 20.19
CA ALA A 293 -5.83 -17.01 20.54
C ALA A 293 -5.86 -16.12 19.29
N TYR A 294 -5.06 -16.43 18.27
CA TYR A 294 -5.10 -15.74 16.99
C TYR A 294 -6.50 -15.76 16.38
N GLN A 295 -7.14 -16.94 16.34
CA GLN A 295 -8.49 -17.08 15.80
C GLN A 295 -9.53 -16.30 16.61
N ILE A 296 -9.45 -16.33 17.95
CA ILE A 296 -10.33 -15.55 18.83
C ILE A 296 -10.18 -14.04 18.54
N VAL A 297 -8.95 -13.56 18.39
CA VAL A 297 -8.67 -12.13 18.14
C VAL A 297 -9.18 -11.69 16.77
N ILE A 298 -8.96 -12.47 15.72
CA ILE A 298 -9.44 -12.16 14.37
C ILE A 298 -10.96 -12.12 14.31
N LEU A 299 -11.64 -13.12 14.90
CA LEU A 299 -13.10 -13.14 14.99
C LEU A 299 -13.62 -12.01 15.86
N GLY A 300 -12.99 -11.77 17.02
CA GLY A 300 -13.36 -10.69 17.92
C GLY A 300 -13.26 -9.31 17.24
N ARG A 301 -12.26 -9.09 16.37
CA ARG A 301 -12.16 -7.87 15.57
C ARG A 301 -13.33 -7.72 14.58
N ALA A 302 -13.71 -8.80 13.90
CA ALA A 302 -14.85 -8.78 13.00
C ALA A 302 -16.18 -8.55 13.77
N ASP A 303 -16.31 -9.13 14.96
CA ASP A 303 -17.48 -9.03 15.82
C ASP A 303 -17.65 -7.64 16.47
N LEU A 304 -16.61 -6.77 16.51
CA LEU A 304 -16.73 -5.43 17.11
C LEU A 304 -17.89 -4.63 16.53
N GLN A 305 -18.10 -4.70 15.21
CA GLN A 305 -19.19 -3.99 14.53
C GLN A 305 -20.58 -4.55 14.83
N LEU A 306 -20.65 -5.80 15.31
CA LEU A 306 -21.91 -6.50 15.68
C LEU A 306 -22.20 -6.41 17.17
N SER A 307 -21.23 -5.93 17.97
CA SER A 307 -21.36 -5.80 19.42
C SER A 307 -22.23 -4.59 19.78
N PRO A 308 -22.85 -4.56 20.99
CA PRO A 308 -23.63 -3.41 21.46
C PRO A 308 -22.83 -2.09 21.44
N ASP A 309 -21.54 -2.18 21.78
CA ASP A 309 -20.52 -1.13 21.62
C ASP A 309 -19.15 -1.80 21.46
N GLU A 310 -18.17 -1.04 20.98
CA GLU A 310 -16.80 -1.56 20.71
C GLU A 310 -16.08 -1.99 22.01
N TYR A 311 -16.33 -1.31 23.13
CA TYR A 311 -15.73 -1.66 24.42
C TYR A 311 -16.23 -3.04 24.91
N ALA A 312 -17.54 -3.28 24.85
CA ALA A 312 -18.12 -4.57 25.20
C ALA A 312 -17.58 -5.70 24.32
N GLY A 313 -17.49 -5.48 22.99
CA GLY A 313 -16.90 -6.42 22.05
C GLY A 313 -15.44 -6.74 22.36
N PHE A 314 -14.65 -5.73 22.68
CA PHE A 314 -13.24 -5.88 23.06
C PHE A 314 -13.10 -6.66 24.36
N VAL A 315 -13.84 -6.28 25.42
CA VAL A 315 -13.85 -6.99 26.71
C VAL A 315 -14.24 -8.46 26.54
N MET A 316 -15.29 -8.76 25.76
CA MET A 316 -15.69 -10.15 25.49
C MET A 316 -14.60 -10.94 24.78
N THR A 317 -13.87 -10.32 23.88
CA THR A 317 -12.73 -10.96 23.21
C THR A 317 -11.60 -11.29 24.19
N LEU A 318 -11.25 -10.37 25.08
CA LEU A 318 -10.26 -10.60 26.14
C LEU A 318 -10.69 -11.70 27.12
N LEU A 319 -11.97 -11.73 27.49
CA LEU A 319 -12.52 -12.79 28.37
C LEU A 319 -12.55 -14.16 27.67
N ARG A 320 -12.77 -14.20 26.34
CA ARG A 320 -12.64 -15.45 25.57
C ARG A 320 -11.19 -15.95 25.62
N LEU A 321 -10.19 -15.06 25.37
CA LEU A 321 -8.77 -15.40 25.50
C LEU A 321 -8.46 -15.97 26.91
N HIS A 322 -8.97 -15.34 27.95
CA HIS A 322 -8.81 -15.79 29.32
C HIS A 322 -9.43 -17.18 29.57
N SER A 323 -10.60 -17.45 29.02
CA SER A 323 -11.35 -18.68 29.26
C SER A 323 -10.75 -19.90 28.56
N PHE A 324 -10.05 -19.72 27.47
CA PHE A 324 -9.49 -20.79 26.64
C PHE A 324 -7.97 -20.94 26.77
N ARG A 325 -7.34 -20.28 27.75
CA ARG A 325 -5.90 -20.36 27.99
C ARG A 325 -5.43 -21.74 28.48
#